data_5e2759ebaeec7deeae55b8fd90c9dc52
#
_entry.id   5e2759ebaeec7deeae55b8fd90c9dc52
#
_cell.length_a   1.000
_cell.length_b   1.000
_cell.length_c   1.000
_cell.angle_alpha   90.00
_cell.angle_beta   90.00
_cell.angle_gamma   90.00
#
_symmetry.space_group_name_H-M   'P 1'
#
loop_
_entity.id
_entity.type
_entity.pdbx_description
1 polymer ?
#
loop_
_entity_poly.entity_id
_entity_poly.type
_entity_poly.pdbx_seq_one_letter_code
_entity_poly.pdbx_strand_id
1 'polypeptide(L)'
;MSDGSGGTDGSDADGTPNVRIRGIYTTAITRLSLDADMDVVGASDPIRERFDADFGDVPHDVTVATTDDRRGVGVHGTEGAAATLEAVLTDVGRDTFAWADPTPPGAAFDARVTDTLGSGAVCDLGPVEGVLPYAETDDYLEAGDAVRVQVRESAPPWTDRRADLGTGLRAASGFATLVRGREGVIVDTSDDAAG
;
A
#
# COMPACT_ATOMS: atom_id res chain seq x y z
N MET A 1 10.61 44.13 17.31
CA MET A 1 9.36 44.23 16.54
C MET A 1 9.68 43.71 15.15
N SER A 2 9.37 42.47 14.89
CA SER A 2 9.11 41.93 13.53
C SER A 2 8.62 40.50 13.74
N ASP A 3 7.32 40.37 13.65
CA ASP A 3 6.60 39.09 13.65
C ASP A 3 6.95 38.35 12.38
N GLY A 4 7.46 37.15 12.54
CA GLY A 4 7.65 36.14 11.49
C GLY A 4 6.60 35.04 11.65
N SER A 5 5.39 35.28 11.18
CA SER A 5 4.34 34.27 11.07
C SER A 5 4.75 33.26 9.99
N GLY A 6 5.25 32.12 10.39
CA GLY A 6 5.43 30.96 9.52
C GLY A 6 4.09 30.28 9.31
N GLY A 7 3.42 30.62 8.21
CA GLY A 7 2.25 29.90 7.75
C GLY A 7 2.65 28.48 7.36
N THR A 8 2.14 27.48 8.06
CA THR A 8 2.05 26.12 7.57
C THR A 8 1.03 26.13 6.44
N ASP A 9 1.55 26.07 5.23
CA ASP A 9 0.76 25.89 4.03
C ASP A 9 0.18 24.46 4.06
N GLY A 10 -1.01 24.35 4.63
CA GLY A 10 -1.87 23.20 4.45
C GLY A 10 -2.43 23.30 3.04
N SER A 11 -1.84 22.58 2.09
CA SER A 11 -2.47 22.42 0.79
C SER A 11 -3.76 21.63 0.98
N ASP A 12 -4.86 22.35 1.12
CA ASP A 12 -6.20 21.84 0.88
C ASP A 12 -6.24 21.46 -0.61
N ALA A 13 -5.97 20.19 -0.90
CA ALA A 13 -6.14 19.62 -2.21
C ALA A 13 -7.65 19.45 -2.46
N ASP A 14 -8.31 20.55 -2.86
CA ASP A 14 -9.66 20.57 -3.41
C ASP A 14 -9.64 20.07 -4.88
N GLY A 15 -8.87 19.06 -5.15
CA GLY A 15 -8.71 18.40 -6.44
C GLY A 15 -9.24 16.98 -6.43
N THR A 16 -9.83 16.57 -7.54
CA THR A 16 -10.19 15.17 -7.78
C THR A 16 -8.96 14.29 -7.59
N PRO A 17 -9.02 13.20 -6.78
CA PRO A 17 -7.85 12.37 -6.54
C PRO A 17 -7.43 11.59 -7.78
N ASN A 18 -6.12 11.54 -8.02
CA ASN A 18 -5.52 10.69 -9.05
C ASN A 18 -5.45 9.24 -8.57
N VAL A 19 -6.13 8.33 -9.26
CA VAL A 19 -6.28 6.92 -8.90
C VAL A 19 -5.45 6.04 -9.80
N ARG A 20 -4.53 5.27 -9.24
CA ARG A 20 -3.79 4.21 -9.93
C ARG A 20 -4.40 2.86 -9.61
N ILE A 21 -4.73 2.07 -10.64
CA ILE A 21 -5.46 0.80 -10.48
C ILE A 21 -4.60 -0.36 -11.01
N ARG A 22 -4.50 -1.45 -10.24
CA ARG A 22 -3.70 -2.64 -10.57
C ARG A 22 -4.47 -3.93 -10.25
N GLY A 23 -4.21 -4.96 -11.02
CA GLY A 23 -4.71 -6.31 -10.77
C GLY A 23 -5.93 -6.71 -11.60
N ILE A 24 -6.59 -7.81 -11.20
CA ILE A 24 -7.62 -8.47 -12.02
C ILE A 24 -8.93 -7.68 -12.15
N TYR A 25 -9.20 -6.77 -11.22
CA TYR A 25 -10.43 -5.96 -11.24
C TYR A 25 -10.25 -4.61 -11.93
N THR A 26 -9.11 -4.37 -12.61
CA THR A 26 -8.75 -3.07 -13.18
C THR A 26 -9.84 -2.48 -14.05
N THR A 27 -10.43 -3.25 -14.98
CA THR A 27 -11.49 -2.75 -15.88
C THR A 27 -12.72 -2.25 -15.12
N ALA A 28 -13.18 -3.01 -14.12
CA ALA A 28 -14.37 -2.64 -13.35
C ALA A 28 -14.11 -1.40 -12.49
N ILE A 29 -12.96 -1.38 -11.81
CA ILE A 29 -12.60 -0.27 -10.93
C ILE A 29 -12.33 1.00 -11.75
N THR A 30 -11.68 0.90 -12.92
CA THR A 30 -11.54 2.04 -13.84
C THR A 30 -12.90 2.64 -14.18
N ARG A 31 -13.88 1.81 -14.54
CA ARG A 31 -15.23 2.30 -14.83
C ARG A 31 -15.86 3.00 -13.64
N LEU A 32 -15.79 2.40 -12.45
CA LEU A 32 -16.33 2.97 -11.22
C LEU A 32 -15.66 4.31 -10.86
N SER A 33 -14.34 4.39 -11.00
CA SER A 33 -13.60 5.63 -10.74
C SER A 33 -14.02 6.75 -11.69
N LEU A 34 -14.16 6.44 -12.99
CA LEU A 34 -14.63 7.40 -13.98
C LEU A 34 -16.09 7.82 -13.75
N ASP A 35 -16.97 6.89 -13.37
CA ASP A 35 -18.38 7.21 -13.04
C ASP A 35 -18.52 8.06 -11.76
N ALA A 36 -17.49 8.07 -10.91
CA ALA A 36 -17.37 8.89 -9.72
C ALA A 36 -16.54 10.16 -9.93
N ASP A 37 -16.32 10.57 -11.20
CA ASP A 37 -15.55 11.74 -11.60
C ASP A 37 -14.11 11.78 -11.03
N MET A 38 -13.48 10.60 -10.83
CA MET A 38 -12.09 10.51 -10.41
C MET A 38 -11.14 10.43 -11.61
N ASP A 39 -9.93 10.95 -11.47
CA ASP A 39 -8.90 10.90 -12.48
C ASP A 39 -8.12 9.57 -12.40
N VAL A 40 -8.29 8.71 -13.39
CA VAL A 40 -7.50 7.47 -13.51
C VAL A 40 -6.17 7.79 -14.17
N VAL A 41 -5.05 7.31 -13.56
CA VAL A 41 -3.70 7.62 -14.03
C VAL A 41 -2.85 6.35 -14.17
N GLY A 42 -1.84 6.40 -15.04
CA GLY A 42 -0.88 5.32 -15.25
C GLY A 42 -1.54 4.00 -15.65
N ALA A 43 -2.60 4.04 -16.43
CA ALA A 43 -3.28 2.83 -16.90
C ALA A 43 -2.41 2.08 -17.93
N SER A 44 -2.53 0.74 -17.95
CA SER A 44 -1.90 -0.10 -18.97
C SER A 44 -2.55 0.08 -20.33
N ASP A 45 -1.81 -0.22 -21.41
CA ASP A 45 -2.30 -0.09 -22.80
C ASP A 45 -3.64 -0.81 -23.04
N PRO A 46 -3.87 -2.06 -22.55
CA PRO A 46 -5.17 -2.70 -22.71
C PRO A 46 -6.34 -1.96 -22.06
N ILE A 47 -6.08 -1.20 -20.99
CA ILE A 47 -7.10 -0.35 -20.34
C ILE A 47 -7.30 0.93 -21.15
N ARG A 48 -6.23 1.57 -21.60
CA ARG A 48 -6.31 2.75 -22.49
C ARG A 48 -7.13 2.45 -23.74
N GLU A 49 -6.83 1.34 -24.43
CA GLU A 49 -7.58 0.88 -25.60
C GLU A 49 -9.06 0.59 -25.30
N ARG A 50 -9.34 -0.07 -24.16
CA ARG A 50 -10.71 -0.46 -23.78
C ARG A 50 -11.61 0.73 -23.49
N PHE A 51 -11.07 1.79 -22.93
CA PHE A 51 -11.81 2.99 -22.57
C PHE A 51 -11.69 4.11 -23.59
N ASP A 52 -10.89 3.92 -24.66
CA ASP A 52 -10.56 4.93 -25.67
C ASP A 52 -10.12 6.26 -25.00
N ALA A 53 -9.23 6.15 -23.99
CA ALA A 53 -8.81 7.26 -23.14
C ALA A 53 -7.30 7.22 -22.90
N ASP A 54 -6.69 8.41 -22.96
CA ASP A 54 -5.31 8.60 -22.56
C ASP A 54 -5.28 8.94 -21.06
N PHE A 55 -5.07 7.91 -20.25
CA PHE A 55 -4.87 8.06 -18.82
C PHE A 55 -3.43 8.52 -18.55
N GLY A 56 -3.25 9.78 -18.24
CA GLY A 56 -1.94 10.42 -18.07
C GLY A 56 -1.01 9.68 -17.08
N ASP A 57 0.30 9.81 -17.31
CA ASP A 57 1.33 9.27 -16.40
C ASP A 57 1.76 10.37 -15.41
N VAL A 58 0.84 10.75 -14.52
CA VAL A 58 1.09 11.72 -13.44
C VAL A 58 1.15 11.00 -12.08
N PRO A 59 1.70 11.64 -11.04
CA PRO A 59 1.68 11.10 -9.69
C PRO A 59 0.24 10.79 -9.25
N HIS A 60 0.08 9.68 -8.53
CA HIS A 60 -1.21 9.25 -7.99
C HIS A 60 -1.31 9.58 -6.50
N ASP A 61 -2.52 9.90 -6.05
CA ASP A 61 -2.85 10.15 -4.65
C ASP A 61 -3.26 8.88 -3.94
N VAL A 62 -3.83 7.91 -4.69
CA VAL A 62 -4.30 6.63 -4.19
C VAL A 62 -4.07 5.52 -5.20
N THR A 63 -3.69 4.34 -4.69
CA THR A 63 -3.56 3.11 -5.46
C THR A 63 -4.59 2.10 -5.02
N VAL A 64 -5.20 1.41 -5.97
CA VAL A 64 -6.03 0.22 -5.75
C VAL A 64 -5.31 -0.98 -6.34
N ALA A 65 -5.14 -2.02 -5.56
CA ALA A 65 -4.57 -3.28 -6.02
C ALA A 65 -5.39 -4.48 -5.55
N THR A 66 -5.44 -5.51 -6.39
CA THR A 66 -6.04 -6.79 -5.98
C THR A 66 -5.28 -7.38 -4.80
N THR A 67 -5.99 -7.91 -3.80
CA THR A 67 -5.37 -8.65 -2.70
C THR A 67 -4.73 -9.96 -3.19
N ASP A 68 -3.72 -10.47 -2.48
CA ASP A 68 -2.98 -11.67 -2.88
C ASP A 68 -3.89 -12.91 -2.97
N ASP A 69 -4.91 -13.00 -2.11
CA ASP A 69 -5.93 -14.05 -2.16
C ASP A 69 -6.96 -13.85 -3.28
N ARG A 70 -6.90 -12.74 -4.03
CA ARG A 70 -7.78 -12.35 -5.13
C ARG A 70 -9.27 -12.24 -4.75
N ARG A 71 -9.59 -12.03 -3.49
CA ARG A 71 -10.97 -11.92 -2.99
C ARG A 71 -11.45 -10.49 -2.86
N GLY A 72 -10.54 -9.52 -2.94
CA GLY A 72 -10.85 -8.12 -2.77
C GLY A 72 -9.79 -7.22 -3.36
N VAL A 73 -9.84 -5.98 -2.94
CA VAL A 73 -8.86 -4.95 -3.28
C VAL A 73 -8.38 -4.23 -2.03
N GLY A 74 -7.09 -3.90 -2.01
CA GLY A 74 -6.51 -2.98 -1.04
C GLY A 74 -6.45 -1.58 -1.61
N VAL A 75 -6.75 -0.59 -0.79
CA VAL A 75 -6.68 0.84 -1.12
C VAL A 75 -5.58 1.47 -0.27
N HIS A 76 -4.61 2.12 -0.91
CA HIS A 76 -3.47 2.75 -0.26
C HIS A 76 -3.24 4.15 -0.82
N GLY A 77 -3.14 5.16 0.01
CA GLY A 77 -2.93 6.53 -0.46
C GLY A 77 -3.05 7.56 0.64
N THR A 78 -3.26 8.82 0.26
CA THR A 78 -3.58 9.87 1.22
C THR A 78 -4.94 9.59 1.86
N GLU A 79 -5.11 10.02 3.12
CA GLU A 79 -6.32 9.71 3.89
C GLU A 79 -7.61 10.13 3.16
N GLY A 80 -7.64 11.35 2.61
CA GLY A 80 -8.81 11.87 1.88
C GLY A 80 -9.12 11.10 0.60
N ALA A 81 -8.10 10.80 -0.23
CA ALA A 81 -8.26 10.05 -1.46
C ALA A 81 -8.66 8.59 -1.20
N ALA A 82 -8.08 7.96 -0.19
CA ALA A 82 -8.43 6.60 0.21
C ALA A 82 -9.88 6.51 0.70
N ALA A 83 -10.33 7.44 1.54
CA ALA A 83 -11.71 7.48 2.04
C ALA A 83 -12.73 7.71 0.91
N THR A 84 -12.42 8.60 -0.04
CA THR A 84 -13.27 8.85 -1.21
C THR A 84 -13.44 7.58 -2.05
N LEU A 85 -12.34 6.89 -2.32
CA LEU A 85 -12.37 5.67 -3.13
C LEU A 85 -13.03 4.49 -2.39
N GLU A 86 -12.80 4.36 -1.07
CA GLU A 86 -13.47 3.37 -0.23
C GLU A 86 -14.98 3.53 -0.29
N ALA A 87 -15.49 4.77 -0.22
CA ALA A 87 -16.92 5.04 -0.33
C ALA A 87 -17.50 4.55 -1.67
N VAL A 88 -16.80 4.82 -2.79
CA VAL A 88 -17.21 4.35 -4.12
C VAL A 88 -17.23 2.83 -4.21
N LEU A 89 -16.19 2.16 -3.68
CA LEU A 89 -16.09 0.70 -3.72
C LEU A 89 -17.10 0.00 -2.83
N THR A 90 -17.47 0.59 -1.70
CA THR A 90 -18.45 0.00 -0.77
C THR A 90 -19.87 0.13 -1.25
N ASP A 91 -20.19 1.16 -2.05
CA ASP A 91 -21.54 1.36 -2.61
C ASP A 91 -21.89 0.34 -3.70
N VAL A 92 -20.92 -0.29 -4.33
CA VAL A 92 -21.11 -1.22 -5.45
C VAL A 92 -21.60 -2.59 -5.03
N GLY A 93 -21.21 -3.07 -3.86
CA GLY A 93 -21.49 -4.42 -3.40
C GLY A 93 -22.66 -4.50 -2.44
N ARG A 94 -23.49 -5.57 -2.55
CA ARG A 94 -24.58 -5.80 -1.59
C ARG A 94 -24.10 -6.13 -0.19
N ASP A 95 -22.96 -6.78 -0.08
CA ASP A 95 -22.37 -7.27 1.17
C ASP A 95 -20.87 -6.92 1.19
N THR A 96 -20.51 -5.67 0.82
CA THR A 96 -19.12 -5.23 0.84
C THR A 96 -18.65 -5.09 2.28
N PHE A 97 -17.57 -5.76 2.60
CA PHE A 97 -16.87 -5.63 3.87
C PHE A 97 -15.65 -4.75 3.68
N ALA A 98 -15.59 -3.62 4.38
CA ALA A 98 -14.45 -2.71 4.40
C ALA A 98 -13.90 -2.58 5.82
N TRP A 99 -12.58 -2.49 5.95
CA TRP A 99 -11.91 -2.28 7.23
C TRP A 99 -10.62 -1.47 7.02
N ALA A 100 -10.28 -0.66 8.03
CA ALA A 100 -8.98 -0.02 8.07
C ALA A 100 -7.92 -1.05 8.50
N ASP A 101 -6.94 -1.30 7.62
CA ASP A 101 -5.85 -2.22 7.92
C ASP A 101 -4.84 -1.54 8.85
N PRO A 102 -4.64 -2.02 10.11
CA PRO A 102 -3.67 -1.44 11.02
C PRO A 102 -2.22 -1.73 10.63
N THR A 103 -2.00 -2.67 9.72
CA THR A 103 -0.69 -3.10 9.24
C THR A 103 -0.64 -3.16 7.72
N PRO A 104 -0.88 -2.04 7.01
CA PRO A 104 -0.86 -2.07 5.57
C PRO A 104 0.52 -2.43 5.03
N PRO A 105 0.62 -3.15 3.90
CA PRO A 105 1.89 -3.49 3.27
C PRO A 105 2.74 -2.24 3.04
N GLY A 106 4.02 -2.31 3.42
CA GLY A 106 4.96 -1.19 3.36
C GLY A 106 5.02 -0.33 4.61
N ALA A 107 4.07 -0.42 5.54
CA ALA A 107 4.16 0.29 6.83
C ALA A 107 5.35 -0.20 7.65
N ALA A 108 6.04 0.73 8.30
CA ALA A 108 7.21 0.44 9.13
C ALA A 108 6.88 0.68 10.61
N PHE A 109 7.33 -0.25 11.45
CA PHE A 109 7.09 -0.23 12.89
C PHE A 109 8.41 -0.37 13.67
N ASP A 110 8.51 0.30 14.79
CA ASP A 110 9.47 -0.02 15.85
C ASP A 110 8.81 -1.07 16.75
N ALA A 111 9.09 -2.32 16.49
CA ALA A 111 8.44 -3.46 17.11
C ALA A 111 9.25 -4.02 18.28
N ARG A 112 8.60 -4.76 19.14
CA ARG A 112 9.23 -5.54 20.23
C ARG A 112 8.96 -7.02 20.01
N VAL A 113 10.01 -7.83 20.09
CA VAL A 113 9.89 -9.30 20.06
C VAL A 113 9.20 -9.77 21.34
N THR A 114 8.09 -10.47 21.21
CA THR A 114 7.32 -11.03 22.35
C THR A 114 7.57 -12.51 22.53
N ASP A 115 7.81 -13.23 21.44
CA ASP A 115 8.06 -14.67 21.47
C ASP A 115 8.92 -15.09 20.28
N THR A 116 9.48 -16.29 20.32
CA THR A 116 10.27 -16.89 19.25
C THR A 116 9.68 -18.22 18.83
N LEU A 117 9.51 -18.38 17.52
CA LEU A 117 9.03 -19.61 16.87
C LEU A 117 10.20 -20.34 16.20
N GLY A 118 9.99 -21.59 15.79
CA GLY A 118 11.03 -22.33 15.07
C GLY A 118 11.46 -21.71 13.72
N SER A 119 10.62 -20.86 13.13
CA SER A 119 10.85 -20.23 11.81
C SER A 119 10.97 -18.69 11.85
N GLY A 120 10.78 -18.06 13.00
CA GLY A 120 10.79 -16.60 13.11
C GLY A 120 10.49 -16.08 14.50
N ALA A 121 10.42 -14.77 14.65
CA ALA A 121 10.07 -14.09 15.89
C ALA A 121 8.65 -13.48 15.80
N VAL A 122 7.89 -13.52 16.89
CA VAL A 122 6.63 -12.79 17.03
C VAL A 122 6.95 -11.39 17.51
N CYS A 123 6.42 -10.40 16.81
CA CYS A 123 6.67 -8.99 17.08
C CYS A 123 5.37 -8.27 17.40
N ASP A 124 5.35 -7.55 18.51
CA ASP A 124 4.29 -6.60 18.85
C ASP A 124 4.48 -5.31 18.06
N LEU A 125 3.47 -4.97 17.25
CA LEU A 125 3.43 -3.76 16.43
C LEU A 125 2.59 -2.65 17.07
N GLY A 126 2.04 -2.89 18.27
CA GLY A 126 1.11 -2.02 18.96
C GLY A 126 -0.36 -2.42 18.75
N PRO A 127 -0.95 -2.20 17.55
CA PRO A 127 -2.34 -2.59 17.31
C PRO A 127 -2.54 -4.11 17.15
N VAL A 128 -1.53 -4.79 16.60
CA VAL A 128 -1.56 -6.24 16.30
C VAL A 128 -0.17 -6.86 16.43
N GLU A 129 -0.08 -8.18 16.32
CA GLU A 129 1.18 -8.90 16.22
C GLU A 129 1.52 -9.24 14.77
N GLY A 130 2.83 -9.25 14.47
CA GLY A 130 3.38 -9.77 13.21
C GLY A 130 4.37 -10.90 13.44
N VAL A 131 4.75 -11.58 12.38
CA VAL A 131 5.82 -12.59 12.37
C VAL A 131 6.96 -12.10 11.49
N LEU A 132 8.16 -12.06 12.07
CA LEU A 132 9.40 -11.78 11.35
C LEU A 132 10.11 -13.11 11.10
N PRO A 133 10.07 -13.63 9.87
CA PRO A 133 10.81 -14.86 9.53
C PRO A 133 12.31 -14.67 9.71
N TYR A 134 13.02 -15.68 10.21
CA TYR A 134 14.49 -15.61 10.32
C TYR A 134 15.21 -15.46 8.99
N ALA A 135 14.55 -15.82 7.89
CA ALA A 135 15.07 -15.57 6.54
C ALA A 135 15.04 -14.07 6.12
N GLU A 136 14.27 -13.24 6.81
CA GLU A 136 14.10 -11.81 6.55
C GLU A 136 14.92 -10.91 7.50
N THR A 137 15.78 -11.51 8.34
CA THR A 137 16.69 -10.80 9.26
C THR A 137 18.02 -11.52 9.37
N ASP A 138 19.10 -10.73 9.49
CA ASP A 138 20.44 -11.26 9.77
C ASP A 138 20.73 -11.29 11.29
N ASP A 139 19.84 -10.71 12.10
CA ASP A 139 20.02 -10.58 13.54
C ASP A 139 19.46 -11.81 14.28
N TYR A 140 20.16 -12.24 15.33
CA TYR A 140 19.63 -13.18 16.29
C TYR A 140 18.70 -12.43 17.25
N LEU A 141 17.43 -12.84 17.31
CA LEU A 141 16.39 -12.17 18.07
C LEU A 141 15.92 -13.00 19.27
N GLU A 142 15.79 -12.33 20.41
CA GLU A 142 15.25 -12.91 21.64
C GLU A 142 14.03 -12.10 22.11
N ALA A 143 13.18 -12.72 22.94
CA ALA A 143 12.05 -12.01 23.53
C ALA A 143 12.52 -10.81 24.35
N GLY A 144 11.93 -9.64 24.09
CA GLY A 144 12.32 -8.36 24.70
C GLY A 144 13.13 -7.45 23.77
N ASP A 145 13.70 -7.97 22.69
CA ASP A 145 14.47 -7.17 21.76
C ASP A 145 13.58 -6.17 21.00
N ALA A 146 14.17 -5.01 20.68
CA ALA A 146 13.55 -4.02 19.82
C ALA A 146 14.08 -4.18 18.40
N VAL A 147 13.18 -4.24 17.42
CA VAL A 147 13.53 -4.39 16.02
C VAL A 147 12.67 -3.49 15.15
N ARG A 148 13.29 -2.84 14.16
CA ARG A 148 12.55 -2.07 13.15
C ARG A 148 12.17 -2.98 12.00
N VAL A 149 10.86 -3.10 11.74
CA VAL A 149 10.30 -3.98 10.73
C VAL A 149 9.43 -3.23 9.74
N GLN A 150 9.23 -3.81 8.58
CA GLN A 150 8.28 -3.36 7.58
C GLN A 150 7.32 -4.51 7.26
N VAL A 151 6.04 -4.20 7.15
CA VAL A 151 5.02 -5.15 6.74
C VAL A 151 5.23 -5.53 5.27
N ARG A 152 5.33 -6.83 5.02
CA ARG A 152 5.40 -7.44 3.68
C ARG A 152 4.02 -7.82 3.18
N GLU A 153 3.27 -8.51 4.04
CA GLU A 153 1.91 -8.93 3.78
C GLU A 153 1.06 -8.68 5.03
N SER A 154 -0.08 -8.04 4.87
CA SER A 154 -1.01 -7.84 5.97
C SER A 154 -1.85 -9.10 6.23
N ALA A 155 -2.38 -9.22 7.44
CA ALA A 155 -3.28 -10.30 7.80
C ALA A 155 -4.72 -9.78 7.88
N PRO A 156 -5.62 -10.23 6.99
CA PRO A 156 -7.02 -9.85 7.06
C PRO A 156 -7.67 -10.26 8.38
N PRO A 157 -8.59 -9.45 8.94
CA PRO A 157 -9.15 -9.66 10.27
C PRO A 157 -10.03 -10.92 10.40
N TRP A 158 -10.37 -11.57 9.29
CA TRP A 158 -11.11 -12.84 9.28
C TRP A 158 -10.20 -14.09 9.25
N THR A 159 -8.90 -13.89 9.41
CA THR A 159 -7.92 -14.99 9.46
C THR A 159 -7.22 -15.00 10.80
N ASP A 160 -6.73 -16.18 11.23
CA ASP A 160 -5.87 -16.32 12.39
C ASP A 160 -4.38 -16.06 12.04
N ARG A 161 -4.11 -15.55 10.83
CA ARG A 161 -2.75 -15.20 10.40
C ARG A 161 -2.27 -13.93 11.08
N ARG A 162 -0.95 -13.83 11.27
CA ARG A 162 -0.28 -12.59 11.62
C ARG A 162 0.29 -11.93 10.37
N ALA A 163 0.53 -10.62 10.44
CA ALA A 163 1.22 -9.90 9.36
C ALA A 163 2.63 -10.44 9.17
N ASP A 164 3.06 -10.62 7.91
CA ASP A 164 4.42 -11.01 7.58
C ASP A 164 5.33 -9.78 7.55
N LEU A 165 6.49 -9.88 8.19
CA LEU A 165 7.42 -8.77 8.42
C LEU A 165 8.78 -9.01 7.77
N GLY A 166 9.54 -7.93 7.56
CA GLY A 166 10.94 -8.00 7.15
C GLY A 166 11.74 -6.81 7.68
N THR A 167 13.04 -6.97 7.92
CA THR A 167 13.91 -5.89 8.41
C THR A 167 14.45 -5.00 7.29
N GLY A 168 14.52 -5.50 6.05
CA GLY A 168 14.96 -4.72 4.89
C GLY A 168 13.94 -3.66 4.48
N LEU A 169 14.03 -2.44 5.01
CA LEU A 169 13.09 -1.37 4.64
C LEU A 169 13.15 -1.06 3.15
N ARG A 170 12.01 -1.06 2.50
CA ARG A 170 11.82 -0.74 1.07
C ARG A 170 10.86 0.43 0.95
N ALA A 171 11.24 1.44 0.20
CA ALA A 171 10.32 2.48 -0.24
C ALA A 171 10.08 2.26 -1.74
N ALA A 172 8.86 2.01 -2.13
CA ALA A 172 8.50 1.76 -3.50
C ALA A 172 7.61 2.88 -4.03
N SER A 173 7.91 3.34 -5.25
CA SER A 173 6.99 4.12 -6.07
C SER A 173 6.50 3.26 -7.23
N GLY A 174 5.60 3.80 -8.07
CA GLY A 174 5.12 3.06 -9.24
C GLY A 174 6.20 2.61 -10.21
N PHE A 175 7.41 3.19 -10.15
CA PHE A 175 8.48 2.97 -11.12
C PHE A 175 9.81 2.53 -10.51
N ALA A 176 9.98 2.63 -9.20
CA ALA A 176 11.25 2.35 -8.55
C ALA A 176 11.08 1.87 -7.12
N THR A 177 11.97 0.99 -6.70
CA THR A 177 12.07 0.54 -5.30
C THR A 177 13.43 0.93 -4.74
N LEU A 178 13.42 1.65 -3.62
CA LEU A 178 14.60 1.95 -2.81
C LEU A 178 14.68 0.93 -1.66
N VAL A 179 15.81 0.25 -1.55
CA VAL A 179 16.08 -0.69 -0.45
C VAL A 179 17.15 -0.10 0.45
N ARG A 180 16.86 0.06 1.74
CA ARG A 180 17.82 0.55 2.72
C ARG A 180 18.98 -0.43 2.84
N GLY A 181 20.22 0.11 2.80
CA GLY A 181 21.44 -0.70 2.91
C GLY A 181 21.99 -1.26 1.59
N ARG A 182 21.33 -0.97 0.46
CA ARG A 182 21.88 -1.21 -0.88
C ARG A 182 22.14 0.11 -1.58
N GLU A 183 23.27 0.22 -2.26
CA GLU A 183 23.51 1.34 -3.16
C GLU A 183 22.68 1.13 -4.45
N GLY A 184 21.92 2.15 -4.82
CA GLY A 184 21.13 2.17 -6.07
C GLY A 184 19.63 2.09 -5.87
N VAL A 185 18.94 2.37 -6.95
CA VAL A 185 17.47 2.29 -7.08
C VAL A 185 17.18 1.12 -7.99
N ILE A 186 16.33 0.21 -7.57
CA ILE A 186 15.81 -0.86 -8.42
C ILE A 186 14.65 -0.24 -9.22
N VAL A 187 14.86 -0.05 -10.51
CA VAL A 187 13.79 0.38 -11.42
C VAL A 187 12.99 -0.86 -11.80
N ASP A 188 11.69 -0.83 -11.55
CA ASP A 188 10.80 -1.91 -11.99
C ASP A 188 10.53 -1.72 -13.49
N THR A 189 11.14 -2.57 -14.31
CA THR A 189 10.99 -2.57 -15.77
C THR A 189 9.93 -3.55 -16.26
N SER A 190 9.05 -4.02 -15.38
CA SER A 190 8.07 -5.05 -15.69
C SER A 190 6.97 -4.62 -16.69
N ASP A 191 6.94 -3.37 -17.09
CA ASP A 191 6.00 -2.88 -18.12
C ASP A 191 6.51 -3.02 -19.57
N ASP A 192 7.73 -3.52 -19.80
CA ASP A 192 8.33 -3.51 -21.15
C ASP A 192 8.56 -4.91 -21.74
N ALA A 193 7.95 -5.95 -21.24
CA ALA A 193 8.14 -7.31 -21.73
C ALA A 193 6.83 -8.02 -22.10
N ALA A 194 6.00 -7.39 -22.91
CA ALA A 194 4.93 -8.06 -23.64
C ALA A 194 4.85 -7.43 -25.05
N GLY A 195 5.87 -7.70 -25.85
CA GLY A 195 5.85 -7.55 -27.29
C GLY A 195 5.55 -8.89 -27.95
#